data_9bea28d75c7258ec0a391761a39e7377
#
_entry.id   9bea28d75c7258ec0a391761a39e7377
#
_cell.length_a   1.000
_cell.length_b   1.000
_cell.length_c   1.000
_cell.angle_alpha   90.00
_cell.angle_beta   90.00
_cell.angle_gamma   90.00
#
_symmetry.space_group_name_H-M   'P 1'
#
loop_
_entity.id
_entity.type
_entity.pdbx_description
1 polymer ?
#
loop_
_entity_poly.entity_id
_entity_poly.type
_entity_poly.pdbx_seq_one_letter_code
_entity_poly.pdbx_strand_id
1 'polypeptide(L)'
;MKFVTRALIAATCAAFVLVPAASAAGLSDCIQLGKKAADALAAAQTNETTDAARAQAQAGRTYCASSQYAQGIARYTKALQLLSKG
;
A
#
# COMPACT_ATOMS: atom_id res chain seq x y z
N MET A 1 -33.91 -18.89 14.87
CA MET A 1 -33.98 -18.13 13.67
C MET A 1 -33.68 -16.69 13.87
N LYS A 2 -34.44 -16.09 14.72
CA LYS A 2 -34.28 -14.67 14.97
C LYS A 2 -32.92 -14.35 15.52
N PHE A 3 -32.35 -15.25 16.25
CA PHE A 3 -31.06 -15.05 16.87
C PHE A 3 -29.96 -14.86 15.87
N VAL A 4 -30.10 -15.53 14.76
CA VAL A 4 -29.08 -15.45 13.71
C VAL A 4 -28.96 -14.04 13.17
N THR A 5 -30.06 -13.39 13.02
CA THR A 5 -30.09 -12.03 12.51
C THR A 5 -29.27 -11.10 13.37
N ARG A 6 -29.37 -11.27 14.67
CA ARG A 6 -28.67 -10.39 15.59
C ARG A 6 -27.17 -10.57 15.48
N ALA A 7 -26.76 -11.77 15.28
CA ALA A 7 -25.33 -12.03 15.14
C ALA A 7 -24.74 -11.29 13.94
N LEU A 8 -25.50 -11.23 12.87
CA LEU A 8 -25.03 -10.54 11.69
C LEU A 8 -24.81 -9.05 11.93
N ILE A 9 -25.68 -8.47 12.71
CA ILE A 9 -25.55 -7.06 13.02
C ILE A 9 -24.28 -6.78 13.78
N ALA A 10 -23.95 -7.65 14.70
CA ALA A 10 -22.72 -7.47 15.47
C ALA A 10 -21.49 -7.49 14.58
N ALA A 11 -21.49 -8.36 13.61
CA ALA A 11 -20.36 -8.43 12.70
C ALA A 11 -20.17 -7.14 11.93
N THR A 12 -21.27 -6.53 11.54
CA THR A 12 -21.20 -5.27 10.82
C THR A 12 -20.53 -4.18 11.63
N CYS A 13 -20.84 -4.13 12.91
CA CYS A 13 -20.25 -3.12 13.78
C CYS A 13 -18.74 -3.30 13.88
N ALA A 14 -18.30 -4.53 13.94
CA ALA A 14 -16.87 -4.79 14.02
C ALA A 14 -16.13 -4.25 12.81
N ALA A 15 -16.71 -4.40 11.65
CA ALA A 15 -16.09 -3.91 10.42
C ALA A 15 -15.91 -2.40 10.49
N PHE A 16 -16.84 -1.73 11.10
CA PHE A 16 -16.79 -0.30 11.21
C PHE A 16 -15.58 0.18 12.00
N VAL A 17 -15.26 -0.52 13.06
CA VAL A 17 -14.15 -0.16 13.94
C VAL A 17 -12.81 -0.30 13.23
N LEU A 18 -12.73 -1.15 12.26
CA LEU A 18 -11.46 -1.39 11.56
C LEU A 18 -10.99 -0.21 10.73
N VAL A 19 -11.89 0.69 10.36
CA VAL A 19 -11.53 1.80 9.48
C VAL A 19 -10.40 2.67 10.03
N PRO A 20 -10.45 3.14 11.28
CA PRO A 20 -9.34 3.94 11.81
C PRO A 20 -8.05 3.16 11.89
N ALA A 21 -8.13 1.90 12.25
CA ALA A 21 -6.93 1.08 12.32
C ALA A 21 -6.31 0.91 10.95
N ALA A 22 -7.13 0.82 9.92
CA ALA A 22 -6.63 0.68 8.56
C ALA A 22 -5.86 1.92 8.12
N SER A 23 -6.31 3.11 8.54
CA SER A 23 -5.60 4.33 8.20
C SER A 23 -4.22 4.38 8.83
N ALA A 24 -4.12 4.02 10.09
CA ALA A 24 -2.83 4.00 10.78
C ALA A 24 -1.91 2.96 10.15
N ALA A 25 -2.45 1.80 9.82
CA ALA A 25 -1.67 0.77 9.15
C ALA A 25 -1.20 1.24 7.78
N GLY A 26 -2.02 2.04 7.11
CA GLY A 26 -1.65 2.57 5.80
C GLY A 26 -0.40 3.41 5.85
N LEU A 27 -0.26 4.26 6.85
CA LEU A 27 0.95 5.08 6.98
C LEU A 27 2.17 4.21 7.20
N SER A 28 2.08 3.23 8.08
CA SER A 28 3.18 2.33 8.33
C SER A 28 3.57 1.56 7.07
N ASP A 29 2.57 1.09 6.33
CA ASP A 29 2.82 0.37 5.09
C ASP A 29 3.48 1.26 4.05
N CYS A 30 3.08 2.53 3.97
CA CYS A 30 3.71 3.47 3.08
C CYS A 30 5.20 3.60 3.37
N ILE A 31 5.53 3.73 4.64
CA ILE A 31 6.92 3.90 5.05
C ILE A 31 7.73 2.65 4.73
N GLN A 32 7.21 1.48 5.07
CA GLN A 32 7.91 0.23 4.84
C GLN A 32 8.08 -0.07 3.35
N LEU A 33 7.03 0.12 2.58
CA LEU A 33 7.10 -0.12 1.15
C LEU A 33 8.02 0.88 0.47
N GLY A 34 8.04 2.12 0.95
CA GLY A 34 8.95 3.12 0.42
C GLY A 34 10.40 2.71 0.60
N LYS A 35 10.73 2.16 1.77
CA LYS A 35 12.08 1.68 2.02
C LYS A 35 12.42 0.49 1.14
N LYS A 36 11.49 -0.45 1.00
CA LYS A 36 11.72 -1.59 0.13
C LYS A 36 11.94 -1.17 -1.31
N ALA A 37 11.14 -0.22 -1.78
CA ALA A 37 11.28 0.26 -3.15
C ALA A 37 12.61 0.96 -3.35
N ALA A 38 13.03 1.78 -2.38
CA ALA A 38 14.31 2.46 -2.47
C ALA A 38 15.46 1.47 -2.50
N ASP A 39 15.42 0.45 -1.64
CA ASP A 39 16.46 -0.55 -1.61
C ASP A 39 16.51 -1.35 -2.90
N ALA A 40 15.35 -1.73 -3.41
CA ALA A 40 15.29 -2.49 -4.65
C ALA A 40 15.78 -1.68 -5.83
N LEU A 41 15.46 -0.39 -5.86
CA LEU A 41 15.94 0.49 -6.93
C LEU A 41 17.45 0.68 -6.86
N ALA A 42 17.99 0.77 -5.66
CA ALA A 42 19.43 0.92 -5.50
C ALA A 42 20.18 -0.31 -6.00
N ALA A 43 19.58 -1.48 -5.89
CA ALA A 43 20.20 -2.73 -6.32
C ALA A 43 19.90 -3.07 -7.78
N ALA A 44 18.96 -2.38 -8.40
CA ALA A 44 18.52 -2.72 -9.75
C ALA A 44 19.47 -2.17 -10.80
N GLN A 45 19.52 -2.86 -11.93
CA GLN A 45 20.28 -2.37 -13.07
C GLN A 45 19.50 -1.25 -13.75
N THR A 46 20.23 -0.35 -14.37
CA THR A 46 19.61 0.77 -15.07
C THR A 46 19.06 0.31 -16.41
N ASN A 47 17.75 0.36 -16.56
CA ASN A 47 17.09 0.03 -17.82
C ASN A 47 15.68 0.63 -17.80
N GLU A 48 14.92 0.40 -18.85
CA GLU A 48 13.60 0.99 -18.98
C GLU A 48 12.66 0.53 -17.88
N THR A 49 12.75 -0.73 -17.49
CA THR A 49 11.91 -1.26 -16.42
C THR A 49 12.22 -0.58 -15.10
N THR A 50 13.50 -0.38 -14.83
CA THR A 50 13.91 0.31 -13.61
C THR A 50 13.45 1.77 -13.63
N ASP A 51 13.52 2.42 -14.80
CA ASP A 51 13.04 3.79 -14.90
C ASP A 51 11.54 3.87 -14.63
N ALA A 52 10.78 2.92 -15.18
CA ALA A 52 9.35 2.88 -14.93
C ALA A 52 9.06 2.62 -13.44
N ALA A 53 9.82 1.74 -12.81
CA ALA A 53 9.67 1.46 -11.40
C ALA A 53 9.98 2.70 -10.56
N ARG A 54 11.01 3.43 -10.95
CA ARG A 54 11.38 4.65 -10.24
C ARG A 54 10.25 5.68 -10.31
N ALA A 55 9.62 5.82 -11.46
CA ALA A 55 8.50 6.74 -11.62
C ALA A 55 7.34 6.34 -10.70
N GLN A 56 7.05 5.04 -10.61
CA GLN A 56 6.00 4.57 -9.72
C GLN A 56 6.35 4.81 -8.26
N ALA A 57 7.60 4.61 -7.90
CA ALA A 57 8.03 4.84 -6.52
C ALA A 57 7.91 6.32 -6.15
N GLN A 58 8.25 7.21 -7.07
CA GLN A 58 8.09 8.64 -6.82
C GLN A 58 6.64 9.02 -6.65
N ALA A 59 5.76 8.46 -7.47
CA ALA A 59 4.33 8.69 -7.32
C ALA A 59 3.84 8.16 -5.96
N GLY A 60 4.32 7.00 -5.56
CA GLY A 60 3.97 6.44 -4.26
C GLY A 60 4.37 7.37 -3.13
N ARG A 61 5.57 7.90 -3.22
CA ARG A 61 6.07 8.83 -2.21
C ARG A 61 5.19 10.07 -2.12
N THR A 62 4.79 10.60 -3.25
CA THR A 62 3.94 11.79 -3.29
C THR A 62 2.58 11.51 -2.66
N TYR A 63 1.96 10.39 -3.02
CA TYR A 63 0.67 10.04 -2.46
C TYR A 63 0.75 9.81 -0.96
N CYS A 64 1.79 9.11 -0.50
CA CYS A 64 1.95 8.85 0.92
C CYS A 64 2.18 10.15 1.68
N ALA A 65 2.93 11.08 1.11
CA ALA A 65 3.16 12.37 1.75
C ALA A 65 1.88 13.20 1.84
N SER A 66 0.93 12.95 0.95
CA SER A 66 -0.36 13.65 0.94
C SER A 66 -1.43 12.90 1.72
N SER A 67 -1.06 11.92 2.50
CA SER A 67 -1.99 11.11 3.29
C SER A 67 -2.91 10.23 2.44
N GLN A 68 -2.59 10.05 1.18
CA GLN A 68 -3.34 9.15 0.31
C GLN A 68 -2.66 7.80 0.31
N TYR A 69 -2.73 7.12 1.45
CA TYR A 69 -1.93 5.92 1.68
C TYR A 69 -2.28 4.78 0.75
N ALA A 70 -3.57 4.58 0.48
CA ALA A 70 -3.97 3.48 -0.39
C ALA A 70 -3.34 3.62 -1.78
N GLN A 71 -3.32 4.83 -2.31
CA GLN A 71 -2.73 5.07 -3.61
C GLN A 71 -1.21 4.97 -3.57
N GLY A 72 -0.61 5.48 -2.49
CA GLY A 72 0.83 5.36 -2.32
C GLY A 72 1.27 3.91 -2.27
N ILE A 73 0.55 3.10 -1.51
CA ILE A 73 0.83 1.67 -1.40
C ILE A 73 0.72 0.99 -2.75
N ALA A 74 -0.32 1.33 -3.52
CA ALA A 74 -0.52 0.74 -4.84
C ALA A 74 0.64 1.08 -5.78
N ARG A 75 1.12 2.31 -5.72
CA ARG A 75 2.23 2.74 -6.57
C ARG A 75 3.52 2.06 -6.20
N TYR A 76 3.84 2.01 -4.90
CA TYR A 76 5.04 1.31 -4.46
C TYR A 76 4.98 -0.17 -4.80
N THR A 77 3.81 -0.78 -4.65
CA THR A 77 3.64 -2.19 -5.00
C THR A 77 3.93 -2.40 -6.47
N LYS A 78 3.44 -1.50 -7.30
CA LYS A 78 3.70 -1.61 -8.74
C LYS A 78 5.19 -1.46 -9.05
N ALA A 79 5.87 -0.55 -8.35
CA ALA A 79 7.30 -0.40 -8.54
C ALA A 79 8.03 -1.69 -8.22
N LEU A 80 7.66 -2.32 -7.12
CA LEU A 80 8.30 -3.58 -6.72
C LEU A 80 8.00 -4.70 -7.69
N GLN A 81 6.78 -4.74 -8.24
CA GLN A 81 6.43 -5.72 -9.24
C GLN A 81 7.27 -5.56 -10.50
N LEU A 82 7.45 -4.33 -10.94
CA LEU A 82 8.29 -4.07 -12.11
C LEU A 82 9.71 -4.52 -11.87
N LEU A 83 10.25 -4.25 -10.70
CA LEU A 83 11.62 -4.61 -10.39
C LEU A 83 11.80 -6.12 -10.28
N SER A 84 10.78 -6.83 -9.83
CA SER A 84 10.89 -8.28 -9.72
C SER A 84 10.86 -8.97 -11.08
N LYS A 85 10.30 -8.32 -12.07
CA LYS A 85 10.28 -8.87 -13.43
C LYS A 85 11.57 -8.59 -14.18
N GLY A 86 12.13 -7.45 -13.89
CA GLY A 86 13.31 -7.01 -14.60
C GLY A 86 14.57 -7.54 -14.02
#